data_e5f14324577a164f7fab9ef09cfb23d0
#
_entry.id   e5f14324577a164f7fab9ef09cfb23d0
#
_cell.length_a   1.000
_cell.length_b   1.000
_cell.length_c   1.000
_cell.angle_alpha   90.00
_cell.angle_beta   90.00
_cell.angle_gamma   90.00
#
_symmetry.space_group_name_H-M   'P 1'
#
loop_
_entity.id
_entity.type
_entity.pdbx_description
1 polymer ?
#
loop_
_entity_poly.entity_id
_entity_poly.type
_entity_poly.pdbx_seq_one_letter_code
_entity_poly.pdbx_strand_id
1 'polypeptide(L)'
;KYPQNGLLPEDPVQRFVCLLLEDWADEWWWRPAMHYRWHYSEGAHFASRHLADELMGGLPLPSALKRWSVRNRQRGGYTTGDGITREAVAGVEALSLRLFGQLQAIFSERPFLLGDRPSLADIGFSGPFFRHFALDPVPLEVIRQQAPAVLEWVARLWNTRMDRCTGQWLQGIPDDLGPLLDDIGAAYLPYLCANVDAVADETPRFDVAVGGVVYRRARYSRYRVWCLQELRSHYLALPDQAQTTVRVLLE
;
A
#
# COMPACT_ATOMS: atom_id res chain seq x y z
N LYS A 1 0.06 -25.71 -5.35
CA LYS A 1 0.93 -26.62 -4.56
C LYS A 1 0.30 -26.96 -3.21
N TYR A 2 -0.56 -26.07 -2.67
CA TYR A 2 -1.29 -26.21 -1.41
C TYR A 2 -2.73 -25.69 -1.57
N PRO A 3 -3.60 -26.35 -2.37
CA PRO A 3 -4.92 -25.85 -2.70
C PRO A 3 -5.84 -25.70 -1.48
N GLN A 4 -5.67 -26.51 -0.44
CA GLN A 4 -6.47 -26.44 0.78
C GLN A 4 -6.14 -25.21 1.66
N ASN A 5 -4.99 -24.59 1.45
CA ASN A 5 -4.49 -23.45 2.23
C ASN A 5 -4.35 -22.20 1.35
N GLY A 6 -5.23 -22.04 0.35
CA GLY A 6 -5.24 -20.87 -0.53
C GLY A 6 -5.42 -19.56 0.26
N LEU A 7 -4.84 -18.49 -0.26
CA LEU A 7 -4.97 -17.12 0.27
C LEU A 7 -6.08 -16.32 -0.46
N LEU A 8 -6.72 -16.91 -1.46
CA LEU A 8 -7.75 -16.28 -2.26
C LEU A 8 -9.11 -16.93 -1.97
N PRO A 9 -10.14 -16.14 -1.68
CA PRO A 9 -11.51 -16.64 -1.57
C PRO A 9 -12.00 -17.35 -2.85
N GLU A 10 -12.99 -18.24 -2.69
CA GLU A 10 -13.63 -18.92 -3.82
C GLU A 10 -14.72 -18.07 -4.48
N ASP A 11 -15.44 -17.25 -3.70
CA ASP A 11 -16.44 -16.33 -4.22
C ASP A 11 -15.81 -15.34 -5.20
N PRO A 12 -16.33 -15.18 -6.42
CA PRO A 12 -15.73 -14.37 -7.47
C PRO A 12 -15.59 -12.88 -7.10
N VAL A 13 -16.58 -12.29 -6.43
CA VAL A 13 -16.56 -10.89 -6.02
C VAL A 13 -15.51 -10.69 -4.92
N GLN A 14 -15.55 -11.55 -3.89
CA GLN A 14 -14.61 -11.48 -2.78
C GLN A 14 -13.17 -11.73 -3.25
N ARG A 15 -12.99 -12.65 -4.20
CA ARG A 15 -11.69 -12.92 -4.82
C ARG A 15 -11.15 -11.70 -5.56
N PHE A 16 -12.00 -11.04 -6.35
CA PHE A 16 -11.60 -9.82 -7.06
C PHE A 16 -11.25 -8.69 -6.10
N VAL A 17 -12.06 -8.44 -5.08
CA VAL A 17 -11.80 -7.43 -4.05
C VAL A 17 -10.51 -7.75 -3.30
N CYS A 18 -10.23 -9.01 -3.00
CA CYS A 18 -8.98 -9.43 -2.39
C CYS A 18 -7.75 -9.09 -3.26
N LEU A 19 -7.82 -9.36 -4.57
CA LEU A 19 -6.75 -9.01 -5.52
C LEU A 19 -6.59 -7.49 -5.68
N LEU A 20 -7.69 -6.75 -5.72
CA LEU A 20 -7.68 -5.29 -5.81
C LEU A 20 -7.05 -4.64 -4.56
N LEU A 21 -7.40 -5.14 -3.38
CA LEU A 21 -6.82 -4.68 -2.12
C LEU A 21 -5.32 -5.01 -2.02
N GLU A 22 -4.91 -6.17 -2.51
CA GLU A 22 -3.51 -6.58 -2.55
C GLU A 22 -2.69 -5.66 -3.44
N ASP A 23 -3.13 -5.48 -4.69
CA ASP A 23 -2.45 -4.61 -5.66
C ASP A 23 -2.38 -3.15 -5.16
N TRP A 24 -3.50 -2.62 -4.62
CA TRP A 24 -3.52 -1.29 -4.00
C TRP A 24 -2.57 -1.17 -2.82
N ALA A 25 -2.52 -2.17 -1.96
CA ALA A 25 -1.67 -2.16 -0.77
C ALA A 25 -0.19 -2.13 -1.15
N ASP A 26 0.24 -2.98 -2.07
CA ASP A 26 1.63 -3.11 -2.46
C ASP A 26 2.08 -1.95 -3.37
N GLU A 27 1.24 -1.52 -4.32
CA GLU A 27 1.62 -0.53 -5.33
C GLU A 27 1.38 0.93 -4.94
N TRP A 28 0.46 1.20 -4.00
CA TRP A 28 0.14 2.57 -3.60
C TRP A 28 0.82 3.02 -2.32
N TRP A 29 0.79 2.19 -1.27
CA TRP A 29 1.13 2.63 0.09
C TRP A 29 2.61 2.74 0.38
N TRP A 30 3.47 2.21 -0.46
CA TRP A 30 4.90 2.46 -0.33
C TRP A 30 5.27 3.95 -0.50
N ARG A 31 4.50 4.76 -1.24
CA ARG A 31 4.74 6.21 -1.40
C ARG A 31 4.55 6.98 -0.10
N PRO A 32 3.37 6.92 0.57
CA PRO A 32 3.22 7.49 1.90
C PRO A 32 4.24 6.95 2.89
N ALA A 33 4.57 5.67 2.84
CA ALA A 33 5.59 5.07 3.68
C ALA A 33 6.97 5.70 3.44
N MET A 34 7.37 5.90 2.17
CA MET A 34 8.61 6.61 1.84
C MET A 34 8.56 8.08 2.23
N HIS A 35 7.39 8.72 2.17
CA HIS A 35 7.24 10.07 2.69
C HIS A 35 7.58 10.12 4.18
N TYR A 36 6.95 9.32 5.02
CA TYR A 36 7.25 9.28 6.47
C TYR A 36 8.72 8.95 6.74
N ARG A 37 9.30 8.03 6.03
CA ARG A 37 10.72 7.63 6.18
C ARG A 37 11.69 8.75 5.87
N TRP A 38 11.44 9.55 4.82
CA TRP A 38 12.45 10.49 4.30
C TRP A 38 12.12 11.96 4.52
N HIS A 39 10.87 12.30 4.82
CA HIS A 39 10.48 13.69 5.11
C HIS A 39 10.92 14.11 6.50
N TYR A 40 10.64 13.31 7.49
CA TYR A 40 10.97 13.57 8.88
C TYR A 40 12.44 13.25 9.18
N SER A 41 13.06 14.09 10.07
CA SER A 41 14.48 13.95 10.45
C SER A 41 14.76 12.63 11.14
N GLU A 42 13.87 12.18 12.03
CA GLU A 42 13.96 10.94 12.79
C GLU A 42 13.94 9.72 11.85
N GLY A 43 12.98 9.64 10.95
CA GLY A 43 12.87 8.58 9.95
C GLY A 43 14.10 8.56 9.02
N ALA A 44 14.47 9.74 8.49
CA ALA A 44 15.63 9.86 7.61
C ALA A 44 16.95 9.51 8.30
N HIS A 45 17.11 9.85 9.59
CA HIS A 45 18.28 9.46 10.37
C HIS A 45 18.33 7.95 10.59
N PHE A 46 17.22 7.37 11.07
CA PHE A 46 17.08 5.93 11.30
C PHE A 46 17.37 5.14 10.02
N ALA A 47 16.62 5.40 8.95
CA ALA A 47 16.74 4.64 7.70
C ALA A 47 18.10 4.82 7.01
N SER A 48 18.65 6.06 6.96
CA SER A 48 19.94 6.28 6.32
C SER A 48 21.11 5.62 7.05
N ARG A 49 21.00 5.44 8.38
CA ARG A 49 22.02 4.71 9.14
C ARG A 49 22.05 3.24 8.73
N HIS A 50 20.91 2.56 8.78
CA HIS A 50 20.82 1.15 8.45
C HIS A 50 21.15 0.88 6.98
N LEU A 51 20.54 1.60 6.05
CA LEU A 51 20.77 1.42 4.62
C LEU A 51 22.20 1.76 4.18
N ALA A 52 22.85 2.76 4.80
CA ALA A 52 24.24 3.08 4.48
C ALA A 52 25.19 1.97 4.92
N ASP A 53 24.95 1.37 6.09
CA ASP A 53 25.78 0.28 6.60
C ASP A 53 25.59 -0.99 5.75
N GLU A 54 24.37 -1.31 5.34
CA GLU A 54 24.08 -2.47 4.48
C GLU A 54 24.57 -2.30 3.04
N LEU A 55 24.23 -1.17 2.40
CA LEU A 55 24.52 -0.98 0.97
C LEU A 55 25.94 -0.51 0.68
N MET A 56 26.59 0.16 1.63
CA MET A 56 27.88 0.83 1.45
C MET A 56 28.91 0.43 2.52
N GLY A 57 28.65 -0.61 3.30
CA GLY A 57 29.54 -1.04 4.40
C GLY A 57 30.96 -1.30 3.96
N GLY A 58 31.14 -1.93 2.80
CA GLY A 58 32.48 -2.26 2.24
C GLY A 58 33.21 -1.09 1.58
N LEU A 59 32.59 0.11 1.45
CA LEU A 59 33.25 1.25 0.80
C LEU A 59 34.07 2.05 1.82
N PRO A 60 35.32 2.49 1.48
CA PRO A 60 36.16 3.30 2.35
C PRO A 60 35.75 4.77 2.32
N LEU A 61 34.51 5.08 2.69
CA LEU A 61 33.92 6.41 2.72
C LEU A 61 33.50 6.78 4.14
N PRO A 62 33.57 8.06 4.55
CA PRO A 62 33.02 8.51 5.81
C PRO A 62 31.53 8.20 5.93
N SER A 63 31.07 7.73 7.09
CA SER A 63 29.67 7.36 7.34
C SER A 63 28.69 8.51 7.06
N ALA A 64 29.08 9.76 7.32
CA ALA A 64 28.27 10.93 7.00
C ALA A 64 27.99 11.06 5.49
N LEU A 65 29.00 10.80 4.67
CA LEU A 65 28.86 10.86 3.19
C LEU A 65 28.01 9.71 2.67
N LYS A 66 28.18 8.50 3.21
CA LYS A 66 27.34 7.35 2.88
C LYS A 66 25.85 7.63 3.17
N ARG A 67 25.56 8.11 4.37
CA ARG A 67 24.19 8.48 4.80
C ARG A 67 23.60 9.60 3.97
N TRP A 68 24.38 10.63 3.66
CA TRP A 68 23.95 11.72 2.78
C TRP A 68 23.60 11.22 1.38
N SER A 69 24.46 10.39 0.80
CA SER A 69 24.25 9.80 -0.53
C SER A 69 22.96 8.97 -0.58
N VAL A 70 22.76 8.06 0.38
CA VAL A 70 21.55 7.24 0.49
C VAL A 70 20.31 8.15 0.62
N ARG A 71 20.34 9.13 1.52
CA ARG A 71 19.22 10.05 1.75
C ARG A 71 18.83 10.82 0.49
N ASN A 72 19.80 11.40 -0.21
CA ASN A 72 19.55 12.16 -1.44
C ASN A 72 18.99 11.30 -2.55
N ARG A 73 19.56 10.11 -2.77
CA ARG A 73 19.07 9.16 -3.75
C ARG A 73 17.61 8.75 -3.46
N GLN A 74 17.32 8.42 -2.22
CA GLN A 74 15.99 7.95 -1.82
C GLN A 74 14.94 9.06 -1.91
N ARG A 75 15.24 10.28 -1.41
CA ARG A 75 14.35 11.43 -1.55
C ARG A 75 14.08 11.79 -3.00
N GLY A 76 15.10 11.88 -3.82
CA GLY A 76 14.97 12.20 -5.24
C GLY A 76 14.25 11.11 -6.04
N GLY A 77 14.36 9.86 -5.60
CA GLY A 77 13.76 8.70 -6.25
C GLY A 77 12.31 8.45 -5.84
N TYR A 78 12.05 8.38 -4.56
CA TYR A 78 10.82 7.78 -4.00
C TYR A 78 9.90 8.76 -3.26
N THR A 79 10.25 10.04 -3.18
CA THR A 79 9.36 11.09 -2.66
C THR A 79 9.12 12.14 -3.73
N THR A 80 10.00 13.11 -3.88
CA THR A 80 9.85 14.17 -4.90
C THR A 80 9.82 13.63 -6.34
N GLY A 81 10.58 12.57 -6.60
CA GLY A 81 10.59 11.88 -7.90
C GLY A 81 9.29 11.16 -8.24
N ASP A 82 8.48 10.83 -7.23
CA ASP A 82 7.18 10.19 -7.39
C ASP A 82 6.00 11.14 -7.10
N GLY A 83 6.26 12.44 -7.18
CA GLY A 83 5.22 13.48 -7.13
C GLY A 83 4.89 14.01 -5.74
N ILE A 84 5.50 13.50 -4.66
CA ILE A 84 5.26 14.02 -3.30
C ILE A 84 6.14 15.27 -3.10
N THR A 85 5.59 16.41 -3.51
CA THR A 85 6.17 17.74 -3.28
C THR A 85 5.62 18.33 -1.98
N ARG A 86 6.07 19.53 -1.61
CA ARG A 86 5.61 20.23 -0.41
C ARG A 86 4.08 20.42 -0.40
N GLU A 87 3.47 20.60 -1.56
CA GLU A 87 2.02 20.75 -1.75
C GLU A 87 1.26 19.48 -1.37
N ALA A 88 1.84 18.30 -1.64
CA ALA A 88 1.21 17.01 -1.40
C ALA A 88 1.30 16.53 0.05
N VAL A 89 2.21 17.08 0.87
CA VAL A 89 2.54 16.55 2.21
C VAL A 89 1.30 16.37 3.08
N ALA A 90 0.54 17.45 3.29
CA ALA A 90 -0.63 17.40 4.18
C ALA A 90 -1.70 16.39 3.69
N GLY A 91 -1.90 16.31 2.37
CA GLY A 91 -2.83 15.35 1.78
C GLY A 91 -2.37 13.90 1.92
N VAL A 92 -1.09 13.62 1.70
CA VAL A 92 -0.51 12.27 1.86
C VAL A 92 -0.60 11.82 3.33
N GLU A 93 -0.36 12.71 4.27
CA GLU A 93 -0.50 12.40 5.70
C GLU A 93 -1.96 12.17 6.09
N ALA A 94 -2.89 12.99 5.59
CA ALA A 94 -4.32 12.80 5.82
C ALA A 94 -4.83 11.46 5.26
N LEU A 95 -4.39 11.07 4.06
CA LEU A 95 -4.68 9.75 3.48
C LEU A 95 -4.16 8.62 4.38
N SER A 96 -2.94 8.76 4.91
CA SER A 96 -2.34 7.74 5.77
C SER A 96 -3.07 7.60 7.10
N LEU A 97 -3.42 8.71 7.75
CA LEU A 97 -4.19 8.70 8.99
C LEU A 97 -5.58 8.09 8.79
N ARG A 98 -6.23 8.37 7.65
CA ARG A 98 -7.51 7.76 7.28
C ARG A 98 -7.37 6.24 7.13
N LEU A 99 -6.36 5.76 6.39
CA LEU A 99 -6.10 4.32 6.29
C LEU A 99 -5.89 3.69 7.66
N PHE A 100 -5.06 4.29 8.52
CA PHE A 100 -4.80 3.73 9.85
C PHE A 100 -6.08 3.62 10.67
N GLY A 101 -6.97 4.63 10.60
CA GLY A 101 -8.27 4.59 11.26
C GLY A 101 -9.22 3.52 10.71
N GLN A 102 -9.26 3.36 9.39
CA GLN A 102 -10.06 2.32 8.73
C GLN A 102 -9.57 0.92 9.12
N LEU A 103 -8.26 0.67 9.05
CA LEU A 103 -7.68 -0.60 9.45
C LEU A 103 -7.81 -0.85 10.97
N GLN A 104 -7.73 0.19 11.80
CA GLN A 104 -8.01 0.09 13.24
C GLN A 104 -9.42 -0.42 13.50
N ALA A 105 -10.43 0.12 12.82
CA ALA A 105 -11.81 -0.32 12.96
C ALA A 105 -11.95 -1.80 12.57
N ILE A 106 -11.43 -2.18 11.42
CA ILE A 106 -11.47 -3.56 10.91
C ILE A 106 -10.79 -4.54 11.89
N PHE A 107 -9.55 -4.25 12.30
CA PHE A 107 -8.77 -5.19 13.11
C PHE A 107 -9.15 -5.18 14.60
N SER A 108 -9.96 -4.24 15.04
CA SER A 108 -10.62 -4.30 16.36
C SER A 108 -11.73 -5.36 16.40
N GLU A 109 -12.36 -5.66 15.26
CA GLU A 109 -13.48 -6.58 15.16
C GLU A 109 -13.08 -7.99 14.72
N ARG A 110 -11.99 -8.10 13.92
CA ARG A 110 -11.55 -9.39 13.38
C ARG A 110 -10.04 -9.47 13.14
N PRO A 111 -9.49 -10.69 13.10
CA PRO A 111 -8.04 -10.89 13.02
C PRO A 111 -7.41 -10.51 11.67
N PHE A 112 -8.13 -10.59 10.55
CA PHE A 112 -7.65 -10.33 9.20
C PHE A 112 -8.70 -9.62 8.34
N LEU A 113 -8.31 -9.04 7.22
CA LEU A 113 -9.18 -8.20 6.40
C LEU A 113 -10.48 -8.87 5.97
N LEU A 114 -10.45 -10.15 5.63
CA LEU A 114 -11.62 -10.88 5.15
C LEU A 114 -12.19 -11.91 6.16
N GLY A 115 -11.71 -11.93 7.40
CA GLY A 115 -12.25 -12.84 8.43
C GLY A 115 -11.19 -13.42 9.36
N ASP A 116 -11.34 -14.70 9.71
CA ASP A 116 -10.52 -15.36 10.73
C ASP A 116 -9.22 -15.98 10.19
N ARG A 117 -8.97 -15.89 8.90
CA ARG A 117 -7.75 -16.35 8.26
C ARG A 117 -7.19 -15.28 7.32
N PRO A 118 -5.86 -15.21 7.13
CA PRO A 118 -5.26 -14.24 6.23
C PRO A 118 -5.66 -14.51 4.78
N SER A 119 -5.76 -13.44 4.03
CA SER A 119 -5.97 -13.42 2.59
C SER A 119 -4.75 -12.84 1.86
N LEU A 120 -4.76 -12.87 0.54
CA LEU A 120 -3.71 -12.23 -0.25
C LEU A 120 -3.69 -10.71 -0.01
N ALA A 121 -4.83 -10.08 0.29
CA ALA A 121 -4.90 -8.67 0.68
C ALA A 121 -4.08 -8.37 1.94
N ASP A 122 -4.14 -9.23 2.97
CA ASP A 122 -3.30 -9.09 4.17
C ASP A 122 -1.80 -9.19 3.82
N ILE A 123 -1.45 -10.04 2.87
CA ILE A 123 -0.06 -10.17 2.40
C ILE A 123 0.38 -8.90 1.67
N GLY A 124 -0.45 -8.32 0.80
CA GLY A 124 -0.17 -7.05 0.13
C GLY A 124 0.10 -5.93 1.15
N PHE A 125 -0.80 -5.76 2.12
CA PHE A 125 -0.60 -4.77 3.19
C PHE A 125 0.63 -5.05 4.06
N SER A 126 1.09 -6.30 4.17
CA SER A 126 2.30 -6.60 4.93
C SER A 126 3.55 -5.90 4.40
N GLY A 127 3.63 -5.66 3.09
CA GLY A 127 4.74 -4.97 2.44
C GLY A 127 5.01 -3.59 3.05
N PRO A 128 4.08 -2.64 2.93
CA PRO A 128 4.25 -1.30 3.51
C PRO A 128 4.26 -1.30 5.04
N PHE A 129 3.54 -2.21 5.71
CA PHE A 129 3.48 -2.20 7.18
C PHE A 129 4.72 -2.81 7.84
N PHE A 130 5.17 -4.00 7.48
CA PHE A 130 6.34 -4.64 8.11
C PHE A 130 7.63 -3.88 7.88
N ARG A 131 7.80 -3.32 6.68
CA ARG A 131 9.06 -2.67 6.28
C ARG A 131 9.13 -1.19 6.60
N HIS A 132 7.98 -0.54 6.80
CA HIS A 132 7.89 0.91 6.86
C HIS A 132 7.01 1.40 7.99
N PHE A 133 5.67 1.32 7.88
CA PHE A 133 4.76 1.94 8.82
C PHE A 133 4.89 1.43 10.26
N ALA A 134 5.12 0.13 10.45
CA ALA A 134 5.33 -0.46 11.77
C ALA A 134 6.81 -0.58 12.17
N LEU A 135 7.72 0.06 11.42
CA LEU A 135 9.16 0.03 11.67
C LEU A 135 9.76 1.44 11.81
N ASP A 136 9.39 2.35 10.91
CA ASP A 136 9.93 3.71 10.89
C ASP A 136 9.39 4.52 12.10
N PRO A 137 10.23 5.29 12.81
CA PRO A 137 9.88 5.88 14.11
C PRO A 137 8.61 6.73 14.11
N VAL A 138 8.42 7.57 13.08
CA VAL A 138 7.30 8.51 13.05
C VAL A 138 5.96 7.83 12.79
N PRO A 139 5.78 7.02 11.73
CA PRO A 139 4.49 6.36 11.50
C PRO A 139 4.20 5.28 12.55
N LEU A 140 5.22 4.59 13.07
CA LEU A 140 5.06 3.63 14.16
C LEU A 140 4.44 4.29 15.40
N GLU A 141 4.93 5.49 15.79
CA GLU A 141 4.38 6.21 16.92
C GLU A 141 2.93 6.65 16.69
N VAL A 142 2.61 7.12 15.48
CA VAL A 142 1.24 7.46 15.10
C VAL A 142 0.32 6.23 15.22
N ILE A 143 0.71 5.08 14.65
CA ILE A 143 -0.08 3.85 14.70
C ILE A 143 -0.22 3.37 16.15
N ARG A 144 0.84 3.41 16.94
CA ARG A 144 0.82 3.01 18.34
C ARG A 144 -0.21 3.79 19.16
N GLN A 145 -0.37 5.09 18.88
CA GLN A 145 -1.30 5.95 19.60
C GLN A 145 -2.72 5.91 19.04
N GLN A 146 -2.89 5.78 17.73
CA GLN A 146 -4.18 5.97 17.08
C GLN A 146 -4.78 4.68 16.48
N ALA A 147 -3.94 3.69 16.23
CA ALA A 147 -4.36 2.45 15.57
C ALA A 147 -3.66 1.20 16.13
N PRO A 148 -3.72 0.95 17.46
CA PRO A 148 -2.98 -0.16 18.09
C PRO A 148 -3.38 -1.54 17.55
N ALA A 149 -4.65 -1.76 17.13
CA ALA A 149 -5.09 -3.03 16.54
C ALA A 149 -4.35 -3.35 15.23
N VAL A 150 -3.84 -2.33 14.52
CA VAL A 150 -2.98 -2.53 13.35
C VAL A 150 -1.64 -3.16 13.75
N LEU A 151 -1.03 -2.76 14.86
CA LEU A 151 0.20 -3.39 15.36
C LEU A 151 -0.04 -4.83 15.82
N GLU A 152 -1.19 -5.10 16.43
CA GLU A 152 -1.59 -6.46 16.79
C GLU A 152 -1.79 -7.33 15.54
N TRP A 153 -2.41 -6.79 14.49
CA TRP A 153 -2.52 -7.47 13.20
C TRP A 153 -1.15 -7.74 12.57
N VAL A 154 -0.23 -6.77 12.56
CA VAL A 154 1.15 -6.95 12.08
C VAL A 154 1.83 -8.12 12.80
N ALA A 155 1.77 -8.15 14.13
CA ALA A 155 2.36 -9.22 14.93
C ALA A 155 1.67 -10.58 14.68
N ARG A 156 0.35 -10.59 14.55
CA ARG A 156 -0.45 -11.78 14.26
C ARG A 156 -0.11 -12.34 12.89
N LEU A 157 -0.07 -11.51 11.84
CA LEU A 157 0.25 -11.94 10.49
C LEU A 157 1.66 -12.48 10.40
N TRP A 158 2.64 -11.82 11.03
CA TRP A 158 4.04 -12.29 11.11
C TRP A 158 4.18 -13.70 11.72
N ASN A 159 3.36 -14.00 12.72
CA ASN A 159 3.38 -15.30 13.42
C ASN A 159 2.42 -16.33 12.82
N THR A 160 1.64 -15.97 11.81
CA THR A 160 0.65 -16.87 11.23
C THR A 160 1.33 -17.97 10.41
N ARG A 161 0.87 -19.19 10.66
CA ARG A 161 1.27 -20.39 9.90
C ARG A 161 0.02 -20.95 9.22
N MET A 162 0.07 -21.05 7.90
CA MET A 162 -1.06 -21.54 7.10
C MET A 162 -1.47 -22.97 7.43
N ASP A 163 -0.51 -23.81 7.85
CA ASP A 163 -0.76 -25.19 8.29
C ASP A 163 -1.52 -25.29 9.63
N ARG A 164 -1.65 -24.16 10.34
CA ARG A 164 -2.41 -24.03 11.61
C ARG A 164 -3.63 -23.13 11.50
N CYS A 165 -3.89 -22.60 10.33
CA CYS A 165 -5.02 -21.71 10.07
C CYS A 165 -6.29 -22.52 9.84
N THR A 166 -7.20 -22.51 10.81
CA THR A 166 -8.50 -23.23 10.73
C THR A 166 -9.69 -22.28 10.54
N GLY A 167 -9.46 -20.97 10.57
CA GLY A 167 -10.49 -19.95 10.41
C GLY A 167 -11.11 -19.90 9.01
N GLN A 168 -12.23 -19.20 8.91
CA GLN A 168 -12.98 -19.01 7.66
C GLN A 168 -12.93 -17.53 7.26
N TRP A 169 -13.15 -17.27 5.99
CA TRP A 169 -13.47 -15.91 5.52
C TRP A 169 -14.96 -15.62 5.78
N LEU A 170 -15.25 -14.34 5.98
CA LEU A 170 -16.62 -13.85 6.03
C LEU A 170 -17.32 -14.11 4.69
N GLN A 171 -18.64 -14.15 4.72
CA GLN A 171 -19.43 -14.28 3.49
C GLN A 171 -19.65 -12.90 2.87
N GLY A 172 -19.44 -12.78 1.55
CA GLY A 172 -19.56 -11.53 0.83
C GLY A 172 -18.46 -10.52 1.17
N ILE A 173 -18.72 -9.26 0.87
CA ILE A 173 -17.82 -8.14 1.20
C ILE A 173 -18.32 -7.45 2.46
N PRO A 174 -17.53 -7.44 3.54
CA PRO A 174 -17.90 -6.71 4.76
C PRO A 174 -18.07 -5.22 4.49
N ASP A 175 -19.10 -4.60 5.08
CA ASP A 175 -19.42 -3.18 4.88
C ASP A 175 -18.27 -2.25 5.30
N ASP A 176 -17.48 -2.65 6.29
CA ASP A 176 -16.33 -1.88 6.78
C ASP A 176 -15.13 -1.86 5.82
N LEU A 177 -15.16 -2.64 4.72
CA LEU A 177 -14.23 -2.49 3.60
C LEU A 177 -14.66 -1.37 2.62
N GLY A 178 -15.92 -0.90 2.68
CA GLY A 178 -16.42 0.17 1.83
C GLY A 178 -15.49 1.38 1.78
N PRO A 179 -15.09 1.97 2.93
CA PRO A 179 -14.17 3.12 2.94
C PRO A 179 -12.81 2.87 2.27
N LEU A 180 -12.28 1.64 2.28
CA LEU A 180 -11.06 1.29 1.55
C LEU A 180 -11.32 1.24 0.05
N LEU A 181 -12.47 0.72 -0.36
CA LEU A 181 -12.87 0.66 -1.78
C LEU A 181 -13.15 2.05 -2.34
N ASP A 182 -13.76 2.95 -1.55
CA ASP A 182 -13.94 4.36 -1.90
C ASP A 182 -12.59 5.04 -2.15
N ASP A 183 -11.59 4.81 -1.30
CA ASP A 183 -10.23 5.35 -1.48
C ASP A 183 -9.55 4.79 -2.74
N ILE A 184 -9.77 3.53 -3.07
CA ILE A 184 -9.28 2.92 -4.32
C ILE A 184 -9.93 3.61 -5.53
N GLY A 185 -11.25 3.76 -5.52
CA GLY A 185 -12.02 4.42 -6.58
C GLY A 185 -11.65 5.89 -6.76
N ALA A 186 -11.48 6.63 -5.66
CA ALA A 186 -11.18 8.06 -5.68
C ALA A 186 -9.71 8.40 -5.96
N ALA A 187 -8.77 7.51 -5.65
CA ALA A 187 -7.35 7.84 -5.74
C ALA A 187 -6.55 6.86 -6.60
N TYR A 188 -6.59 5.57 -6.30
CA TYR A 188 -5.68 4.60 -6.90
C TYR A 188 -6.00 4.35 -8.38
N LEU A 189 -7.22 3.96 -8.71
CA LEU A 189 -7.60 3.68 -10.09
C LEU A 189 -7.45 4.90 -11.01
N PRO A 190 -7.87 6.11 -10.64
CA PRO A 190 -7.61 7.31 -11.43
C PRO A 190 -6.11 7.61 -11.61
N TYR A 191 -5.29 7.35 -10.59
CA TYR A 191 -3.83 7.49 -10.72
C TYR A 191 -3.24 6.50 -11.72
N LEU A 192 -3.69 5.23 -11.71
CA LEU A 192 -3.24 4.25 -12.68
C LEU A 192 -3.64 4.64 -14.11
N CYS A 193 -4.85 5.19 -14.31
CA CYS A 193 -5.29 5.69 -15.61
C CYS A 193 -4.40 6.85 -16.10
N ALA A 194 -4.16 7.85 -15.25
CA ALA A 194 -3.28 8.98 -15.60
C ALA A 194 -1.84 8.52 -15.91
N ASN A 195 -1.36 7.47 -15.22
CA ASN A 195 -0.06 6.87 -15.54
C ASN A 195 -0.06 6.18 -16.92
N VAL A 196 -1.16 5.51 -17.29
CA VAL A 196 -1.30 4.89 -18.63
C VAL A 196 -1.25 5.96 -19.71
N ASP A 197 -2.00 7.05 -19.55
CA ASP A 197 -2.01 8.16 -20.49
C ASP A 197 -0.62 8.78 -20.63
N ALA A 198 0.08 9.03 -19.51
CA ALA A 198 1.44 9.56 -19.52
C ALA A 198 2.46 8.63 -20.24
N VAL A 199 2.28 7.31 -20.13
CA VAL A 199 3.11 6.34 -20.85
C VAL A 199 2.79 6.35 -22.35
N ALA A 200 1.51 6.42 -22.72
CA ALA A 200 1.07 6.48 -24.11
C ALA A 200 1.56 7.75 -24.82
N ASP A 201 1.53 8.89 -24.10
CA ASP A 201 2.00 10.19 -24.61
C ASP A 201 3.52 10.37 -24.50
N GLU A 202 4.26 9.35 -24.06
CA GLU A 202 5.71 9.42 -23.80
C GLU A 202 6.11 10.60 -22.91
N THR A 203 5.23 11.00 -21.98
CA THR A 203 5.44 12.09 -21.04
C THR A 203 6.04 11.55 -19.73
N PRO A 204 7.38 11.61 -19.54
CA PRO A 204 8.05 10.90 -18.44
C PRO A 204 7.74 11.46 -17.06
N ARG A 205 7.09 12.62 -17.00
CA ARG A 205 6.65 13.29 -15.78
C ARG A 205 5.26 13.87 -15.97
N PHE A 206 4.32 13.50 -15.13
CA PHE A 206 2.95 13.98 -15.20
C PHE A 206 2.46 14.52 -13.86
N ASP A 207 1.47 15.40 -13.92
CA ASP A 207 0.76 15.91 -12.76
C ASP A 207 -0.58 15.21 -12.67
N VAL A 208 -1.01 14.87 -11.45
CA VAL A 208 -2.32 14.26 -11.22
C VAL A 208 -2.89 14.68 -9.88
N ALA A 209 -4.18 14.99 -9.84
CA ALA A 209 -4.93 15.29 -8.62
C ALA A 209 -5.91 14.13 -8.36
N VAL A 210 -5.69 13.38 -7.29
CA VAL A 210 -6.49 12.20 -6.92
C VAL A 210 -6.59 12.09 -5.40
N GLY A 211 -7.73 11.64 -4.89
CA GLY A 211 -7.96 11.46 -3.45
C GLY A 211 -7.71 12.72 -2.61
N GLY A 212 -7.91 13.91 -3.19
CA GLY A 212 -7.62 15.19 -2.52
C GLY A 212 -6.13 15.58 -2.47
N VAL A 213 -5.25 14.85 -3.15
CA VAL A 213 -3.81 15.12 -3.21
C VAL A 213 -3.39 15.46 -4.62
N VAL A 214 -2.53 16.49 -4.75
CA VAL A 214 -1.91 16.86 -6.02
C VAL A 214 -0.48 16.34 -6.07
N TYR A 215 -0.25 15.34 -6.92
CA TYR A 215 1.08 14.80 -7.20
C TYR A 215 1.68 15.55 -8.39
N ARG A 216 2.81 16.24 -8.17
CA ARG A 216 3.48 17.04 -9.20
C ARG A 216 4.67 16.33 -9.78
N ARG A 217 4.75 16.28 -11.11
CA ARG A 217 5.88 15.70 -11.83
C ARG A 217 6.19 14.26 -11.40
N ALA A 218 5.16 13.48 -11.09
CA ALA A 218 5.29 12.06 -10.82
C ALA A 218 5.89 11.35 -12.04
N ARG A 219 6.80 10.42 -11.81
CA ARG A 219 7.33 9.60 -12.90
C ARG A 219 6.29 8.58 -13.35
N TYR A 220 6.11 8.43 -14.65
CA TYR A 220 5.33 7.31 -15.15
C TYR A 220 6.07 5.98 -14.91
N SER A 221 5.33 4.90 -14.86
CA SER A 221 5.84 3.54 -14.74
C SER A 221 5.11 2.62 -15.73
N ARG A 222 5.87 1.92 -16.58
CA ARG A 222 5.30 0.88 -17.45
C ARG A 222 4.78 -0.30 -16.63
N TYR A 223 5.35 -0.55 -15.47
CA TYR A 223 4.87 -1.57 -14.54
C TYR A 223 3.45 -1.26 -14.05
N ARG A 224 3.13 0.00 -13.73
CA ARG A 224 1.77 0.42 -13.35
C ARG A 224 0.75 0.29 -14.50
N VAL A 225 1.20 0.34 -15.75
CA VAL A 225 0.34 -0.01 -16.90
C VAL A 225 -0.05 -1.48 -16.82
N TRP A 226 0.92 -2.34 -16.52
CA TRP A 226 0.69 -3.76 -16.31
C TRP A 226 -0.26 -4.02 -15.14
N CYS A 227 -0.08 -3.38 -13.98
CA CYS A 227 -0.98 -3.50 -12.83
C CYS A 227 -2.44 -3.21 -13.22
N LEU A 228 -2.70 -2.09 -13.93
CA LEU A 228 -4.05 -1.77 -14.39
C LEU A 228 -4.59 -2.81 -15.40
N GLN A 229 -3.74 -3.34 -16.28
CA GLN A 229 -4.14 -4.39 -17.23
C GLN A 229 -4.51 -5.67 -16.51
N GLU A 230 -3.75 -6.09 -15.51
CA GLU A 230 -4.06 -7.28 -14.69
C GLU A 230 -5.39 -7.10 -13.93
N LEU A 231 -5.59 -5.95 -13.26
CA LEU A 231 -6.86 -5.66 -12.59
C LEU A 231 -8.04 -5.70 -13.57
N ARG A 232 -7.90 -5.10 -14.76
CA ARG A 232 -8.94 -5.16 -15.81
C ARG A 232 -9.18 -6.58 -16.28
N SER A 233 -8.13 -7.37 -16.45
CA SER A 233 -8.21 -8.77 -16.86
C SER A 233 -9.00 -9.61 -15.84
N HIS A 234 -8.69 -9.43 -14.56
CA HIS A 234 -9.41 -10.09 -13.47
C HIS A 234 -10.89 -9.67 -13.41
N TYR A 235 -11.17 -8.37 -13.59
CA TYR A 235 -12.55 -7.86 -13.63
C TYR A 235 -13.35 -8.43 -14.81
N LEU A 236 -12.77 -8.42 -16.01
CA LEU A 236 -13.44 -8.93 -17.22
C LEU A 236 -13.63 -10.44 -17.21
N ALA A 237 -12.86 -11.18 -16.43
CA ALA A 237 -13.03 -12.61 -16.24
C ALA A 237 -14.15 -12.97 -15.25
N LEU A 238 -14.73 -12.00 -14.55
CA LEU A 238 -15.85 -12.22 -13.63
C LEU A 238 -17.15 -12.54 -14.41
N PRO A 239 -18.05 -13.33 -13.85
CA PRO A 239 -19.43 -13.43 -14.33
C PRO A 239 -20.13 -12.06 -14.32
N ASP A 240 -21.05 -11.80 -15.26
CA ASP A 240 -21.73 -10.51 -15.43
C ASP A 240 -22.36 -9.98 -14.13
N GLN A 241 -22.99 -10.83 -13.35
CA GLN A 241 -23.56 -10.45 -12.04
C GLN A 241 -22.48 -9.98 -11.07
N ALA A 242 -21.32 -10.64 -11.04
CA ALA A 242 -20.20 -10.26 -10.19
C ALA A 242 -19.56 -8.95 -10.65
N GLN A 243 -19.42 -8.71 -11.97
CA GLN A 243 -18.98 -7.45 -12.52
C GLN A 243 -19.89 -6.28 -12.10
N THR A 244 -21.21 -6.51 -12.14
CA THR A 244 -22.19 -5.50 -11.69
C THR A 244 -22.03 -5.20 -10.21
N THR A 245 -21.86 -6.20 -9.37
CA THR A 245 -21.64 -6.03 -7.93
C THR A 245 -20.34 -5.25 -7.65
N VAL A 246 -19.24 -5.62 -8.30
CA VAL A 246 -17.94 -4.91 -8.14
C VAL A 246 -18.04 -3.46 -8.57
N ARG A 247 -18.76 -3.16 -9.65
CA ARG A 247 -18.96 -1.78 -10.10
C ARG A 247 -19.67 -0.93 -9.04
N VAL A 248 -20.74 -1.46 -8.45
CA VAL A 248 -21.48 -0.78 -7.37
C VAL A 248 -20.61 -0.56 -6.13
N LEU A 249 -19.69 -1.47 -5.83
CA LEU A 249 -18.77 -1.34 -4.70
C LEU A 249 -17.69 -0.27 -4.91
N LEU A 250 -17.43 0.15 -6.14
CA LEU A 250 -16.36 1.10 -6.50
C LEU A 250 -16.92 2.48 -6.96
N GLU A 251 -18.25 2.64 -7.05
CA GLU A 251 -18.97 3.89 -7.33
C GLU A 251 -19.22 4.69 -6.05
#